data_5b415ba339a303ad1fc52a07523515fa
#
_entry.id   5b415ba339a303ad1fc52a07523515fa
#
_cell.length_a   1.000
_cell.length_b   1.000
_cell.length_c   1.000
_cell.angle_alpha   90.00
_cell.angle_beta   90.00
_cell.angle_gamma   90.00
#
_symmetry.space_group_name_H-M   'P 1'
#
loop_
_entity.id
_entity.type
_entity.pdbx_description
1 polymer ?
#
loop_
_entity_poly.entity_id
_entity_poly.type
_entity_poly.pdbx_seq_one_letter_code
_entity_poly.pdbx_strand_id
1 'polypeptide(L)'
;MFGATGWRRVAYDPRLAQWAKRARHIAIGVAQDPKMQANWLVCEGTWFVGVDALPNAANGDVPGAEFPARLRSMCPGPYHRAQVSITYPGYPKPRESECDAAFQFRKNRDAAHVDGILGIGTPKRRFVREPHAYILGMPLNNFDAGASPMVVWEGSHQIMQAAFQDAFAGLTDAQIRETDITDLYKEVRKHVFDTCERVEVHANVGEAYVLHPMCLHGVAPWASTAKAPPEGRMIAYFRPEVRSALDWLTIA
;
A
#
# COMPACT_ATOMS: atom_id res chain seq x y z
N MET A 1 5.94 14.70 8.78
CA MET A 1 4.59 14.31 8.26
C MET A 1 4.03 13.09 9.00
N PHE A 2 4.81 12.09 9.29
CA PHE A 2 4.38 10.77 9.75
C PHE A 2 4.46 10.58 11.28
N GLY A 3 5.19 11.41 12.01
CA GLY A 3 5.37 11.32 13.47
C GLY A 3 6.09 10.03 13.90
N ALA A 4 6.05 9.73 15.19
CA ALA A 4 6.72 8.54 15.75
C ALA A 4 6.10 7.21 15.32
N THR A 5 4.80 7.20 14.97
CA THR A 5 4.08 5.98 14.56
C THR A 5 4.39 5.55 13.12
N GLY A 6 4.84 6.47 12.26
CA GLY A 6 5.08 6.20 10.83
C GLY A 6 3.83 6.30 9.96
N TRP A 7 2.70 6.71 10.52
CA TRP A 7 1.46 6.92 9.78
C TRP A 7 0.58 7.97 10.46
N ARG A 8 -0.40 8.47 9.74
CA ARG A 8 -1.44 9.35 10.29
C ARG A 8 -2.74 9.22 9.52
N ARG A 9 -3.84 9.42 10.24
CA ARG A 9 -5.18 9.57 9.67
C ARG A 9 -5.41 11.02 9.24
N VAL A 10 -6.06 11.21 8.12
CA VAL A 10 -6.57 12.48 7.63
C VAL A 10 -8.05 12.56 7.95
N ALA A 11 -8.44 13.59 8.68
CA ALA A 11 -9.83 13.78 9.10
C ALA A 11 -10.75 14.01 7.89
N TYR A 12 -12.02 13.71 8.09
CA TYR A 12 -13.08 13.84 7.09
C TYR A 12 -13.06 15.19 6.36
N ASP A 13 -13.19 15.12 5.05
CA ASP A 13 -13.34 16.25 4.14
C ASP A 13 -14.48 15.92 3.15
N PRO A 14 -15.52 16.78 3.04
CA PRO A 14 -16.64 16.53 2.13
C PRO A 14 -16.22 16.50 0.66
N ARG A 15 -15.15 17.20 0.27
CA ARG A 15 -14.60 17.15 -1.09
C ARG A 15 -13.94 15.80 -1.35
N LEU A 16 -13.26 15.23 -0.34
CA LEU A 16 -12.71 13.88 -0.44
C LEU A 16 -13.83 12.84 -0.55
N ALA A 17 -14.91 13.00 0.20
CA ALA A 17 -16.08 12.11 0.09
C ALA A 17 -16.72 12.18 -1.32
N GLN A 18 -16.80 13.37 -1.91
CA GLN A 18 -17.29 13.54 -3.27
C GLN A 18 -16.34 12.89 -4.31
N TRP A 19 -15.02 13.11 -4.17
CA TRP A 19 -14.02 12.48 -5.01
C TRP A 19 -14.08 10.95 -4.90
N ALA A 20 -14.12 10.40 -3.68
CA ALA A 20 -14.18 8.97 -3.43
C ALA A 20 -15.45 8.33 -4.04
N LYS A 21 -16.61 8.99 -3.94
CA LYS A 21 -17.85 8.55 -4.59
C LYS A 21 -17.69 8.42 -6.10
N ARG A 22 -17.03 9.39 -6.73
CA ARG A 22 -16.82 9.37 -8.18
C ARG A 22 -15.77 8.33 -8.57
N ALA A 23 -14.67 8.26 -7.83
CA ALA A 23 -13.61 7.27 -8.02
C ALA A 23 -14.15 5.84 -7.86
N ARG A 24 -15.03 5.58 -6.87
CA ARG A 24 -15.71 4.29 -6.68
C ARG A 24 -16.49 3.87 -7.93
N HIS A 25 -17.29 4.76 -8.49
CA HIS A 25 -18.07 4.46 -9.69
C HIS A 25 -17.17 4.02 -10.85
N ILE A 26 -16.06 4.70 -11.05
CA ILE A 26 -15.06 4.38 -12.08
C ILE A 26 -14.37 3.04 -11.75
N ALA A 27 -13.95 2.85 -10.49
CA ALA A 27 -13.23 1.66 -10.04
C ALA A 27 -14.07 0.39 -10.15
N ILE A 28 -15.38 0.45 -9.95
CA ILE A 28 -16.30 -0.68 -10.20
C ILE A 28 -16.23 -1.11 -11.66
N GLY A 29 -16.32 -0.17 -12.60
CA GLY A 29 -16.19 -0.49 -14.03
C GLY A 29 -14.85 -1.09 -14.40
N VAL A 30 -13.76 -0.55 -13.81
CA VAL A 30 -12.40 -1.09 -13.99
C VAL A 30 -12.29 -2.52 -13.44
N ALA A 31 -12.82 -2.79 -12.26
CA ALA A 31 -12.74 -4.12 -11.65
C ALA A 31 -13.63 -5.17 -12.34
N GLN A 32 -14.65 -4.74 -13.09
CA GLN A 32 -15.52 -5.60 -13.88
C GLN A 32 -15.01 -5.85 -15.31
N ASP A 33 -14.00 -5.11 -15.78
CA ASP A 33 -13.39 -5.32 -17.09
C ASP A 33 -12.67 -6.68 -17.12
N PRO A 34 -13.00 -7.59 -18.05
CA PRO A 34 -12.39 -8.93 -18.13
C PRO A 34 -10.87 -8.90 -18.30
N LYS A 35 -10.31 -7.91 -19.02
CA LYS A 35 -8.86 -7.77 -19.19
C LYS A 35 -8.20 -7.35 -17.87
N MET A 36 -8.84 -6.46 -17.14
CA MET A 36 -8.35 -6.04 -15.81
C MET A 36 -8.43 -7.19 -14.82
N GLN A 37 -9.50 -7.99 -14.84
CA GLN A 37 -9.61 -9.19 -14.01
C GLN A 37 -8.54 -10.22 -14.34
N ALA A 38 -8.29 -10.51 -15.59
CA ALA A 38 -7.25 -11.43 -16.02
C ALA A 38 -5.85 -11.03 -15.52
N ASN A 39 -5.57 -9.73 -15.43
CA ASN A 39 -4.28 -9.22 -14.99
C ASN A 39 -4.18 -9.10 -13.45
N TRP A 40 -5.28 -8.76 -12.76
CA TRP A 40 -5.21 -8.24 -11.41
C TRP A 40 -6.07 -8.96 -10.38
N LEU A 41 -6.99 -9.83 -10.78
CA LEU A 41 -7.80 -10.62 -9.85
C LEU A 41 -7.03 -11.88 -9.44
N VAL A 42 -6.45 -11.85 -8.26
CA VAL A 42 -5.56 -12.89 -7.73
C VAL A 42 -6.12 -13.53 -6.46
N CYS A 43 -5.38 -14.43 -5.84
CA CYS A 43 -5.78 -15.12 -4.60
C CYS A 43 -7.15 -15.81 -4.76
N GLU A 44 -7.32 -16.61 -5.82
CA GLU A 44 -8.59 -17.29 -6.15
C GLU A 44 -9.80 -16.33 -6.14
N GLY A 45 -9.63 -15.13 -6.70
CA GLY A 45 -10.68 -14.13 -6.80
C GLY A 45 -10.96 -13.34 -5.54
N THR A 46 -10.15 -13.46 -4.48
CA THR A 46 -10.38 -12.71 -3.24
C THR A 46 -9.61 -11.38 -3.15
N TRP A 47 -8.78 -11.05 -4.15
CA TRP A 47 -8.08 -9.76 -4.21
C TRP A 47 -7.90 -9.26 -5.64
N PHE A 48 -8.45 -8.08 -5.92
CA PHE A 48 -8.14 -7.31 -7.13
C PHE A 48 -7.06 -6.28 -6.78
N VAL A 49 -5.86 -6.43 -7.36
CA VAL A 49 -4.68 -5.60 -7.03
C VAL A 49 -4.70 -4.27 -7.76
N GLY A 50 -5.09 -4.24 -9.04
CA GLY A 50 -5.37 -3.07 -9.86
C GLY A 50 -4.31 -1.96 -9.84
N VAL A 51 -3.02 -2.29 -10.05
CA VAL A 51 -1.94 -1.29 -10.12
C VAL A 51 -2.19 -0.37 -11.32
N ASP A 52 -2.04 0.94 -11.13
CA ASP A 52 -2.27 1.99 -12.14
C ASP A 52 -3.63 1.90 -12.85
N ALA A 53 -4.65 1.43 -12.16
CA ALA A 53 -5.94 1.10 -12.74
C ALA A 53 -6.93 2.27 -12.78
N LEU A 54 -6.90 3.18 -11.79
CA LEU A 54 -7.81 4.33 -11.75
C LEU A 54 -7.36 5.39 -12.77
N PRO A 55 -8.22 5.82 -13.69
CA PRO A 55 -7.85 6.80 -14.73
C PRO A 55 -7.90 8.25 -14.20
N ASN A 56 -7.14 8.54 -13.13
CA ASN A 56 -6.97 9.91 -12.64
C ASN A 56 -5.92 10.67 -13.44
N ALA A 57 -6.03 12.01 -13.44
CA ALA A 57 -5.02 12.91 -13.97
C ALA A 57 -3.81 13.05 -13.02
N ALA A 58 -2.71 13.64 -13.48
CA ALA A 58 -1.50 13.84 -12.68
C ALA A 58 -1.69 14.79 -11.47
N ASN A 59 -2.73 15.59 -11.44
CA ASN A 59 -3.14 16.38 -10.29
C ASN A 59 -4.07 15.64 -9.32
N GLY A 60 -4.37 14.36 -9.59
CA GLY A 60 -5.23 13.50 -8.79
C GLY A 60 -6.73 13.56 -9.14
N ASP A 61 -7.15 14.45 -10.02
CA ASP A 61 -8.55 14.57 -10.44
C ASP A 61 -9.01 13.29 -11.15
N VAL A 62 -10.24 12.89 -10.88
CA VAL A 62 -10.91 11.85 -11.67
C VAL A 62 -12.00 12.50 -12.56
N PRO A 63 -12.40 11.86 -13.67
CA PRO A 63 -13.49 12.38 -14.48
C PRO A 63 -14.73 12.72 -13.65
N GLY A 64 -15.04 14.02 -13.54
CA GLY A 64 -16.20 14.54 -12.80
C GLY A 64 -15.98 14.82 -11.31
N ALA A 65 -14.76 14.77 -10.78
CA ALA A 65 -14.43 15.24 -9.42
C ALA A 65 -12.98 15.69 -9.29
N GLU A 66 -12.78 16.86 -8.69
CA GLU A 66 -11.46 17.40 -8.36
C GLU A 66 -10.87 16.71 -7.13
N PHE A 67 -9.56 16.48 -7.15
CA PHE A 67 -8.82 15.99 -6.01
C PHE A 67 -8.69 17.08 -4.94
N PRO A 68 -8.95 16.79 -3.65
CA PRO A 68 -8.99 17.82 -2.61
C PRO A 68 -7.67 18.59 -2.46
N ALA A 69 -7.75 19.93 -2.51
CA ALA A 69 -6.57 20.79 -2.37
C ALA A 69 -5.80 20.56 -1.07
N ARG A 70 -6.50 20.24 0.03
CA ARG A 70 -5.90 19.88 1.32
C ARG A 70 -4.99 18.66 1.20
N LEU A 71 -5.43 17.60 0.48
CA LEU A 71 -4.59 16.42 0.25
C LEU A 71 -3.42 16.74 -0.68
N ARG A 72 -3.62 17.52 -1.73
CA ARG A 72 -2.52 17.97 -2.60
C ARG A 72 -1.44 18.73 -1.85
N SER A 73 -1.84 19.57 -0.89
CA SER A 73 -0.87 20.31 -0.06
C SER A 73 -0.11 19.39 0.91
N MET A 74 -0.77 18.35 1.43
CA MET A 74 -0.17 17.42 2.39
C MET A 74 0.65 16.34 1.70
N CYS A 75 0.18 15.84 0.58
CA CYS A 75 0.72 14.73 -0.21
C CYS A 75 0.90 15.20 -1.65
N PRO A 76 1.96 15.95 -1.96
CA PRO A 76 2.13 16.55 -3.29
C PRO A 76 2.35 15.49 -4.38
N GLY A 77 1.78 15.76 -5.58
CA GLY A 77 2.04 15.00 -6.79
C GLY A 77 3.37 15.37 -7.47
N PRO A 78 3.58 15.02 -8.74
CA PRO A 78 2.54 14.46 -9.61
C PRO A 78 2.11 13.05 -9.20
N TYR A 79 0.81 12.73 -9.38
CA TYR A 79 0.30 11.40 -9.09
C TYR A 79 0.34 10.54 -10.35
N HIS A 80 0.79 9.29 -10.20
CA HIS A 80 0.50 8.25 -11.16
C HIS A 80 -0.99 7.87 -11.11
N ARG A 81 -1.44 6.99 -12.01
CA ARG A 81 -2.79 6.42 -11.89
C ARG A 81 -2.88 5.62 -10.59
N ALA A 82 -3.89 5.88 -9.77
CA ALA A 82 -4.00 5.21 -8.48
C ALA A 82 -4.19 3.70 -8.64
N GLN A 83 -3.61 2.95 -7.74
CA GLN A 83 -3.94 1.55 -7.57
C GLN A 83 -5.36 1.43 -7.01
N VAL A 84 -6.19 0.58 -7.63
CA VAL A 84 -7.49 0.18 -7.09
C VAL A 84 -7.35 -1.16 -6.40
N SER A 85 -7.26 -1.17 -5.08
CA SER A 85 -7.16 -2.41 -4.30
C SER A 85 -8.54 -2.80 -3.77
N ILE A 86 -9.02 -4.01 -4.15
CA ILE A 86 -10.31 -4.51 -3.67
C ILE A 86 -10.11 -5.89 -3.06
N THR A 87 -10.46 -6.04 -1.79
CA THR A 87 -10.53 -7.34 -1.14
C THR A 87 -11.97 -7.81 -1.02
N TYR A 88 -12.15 -9.12 -1.12
CA TYR A 88 -13.45 -9.78 -1.04
C TYR A 88 -13.50 -10.76 0.13
N PRO A 89 -14.69 -11.19 0.59
CA PRO A 89 -14.83 -12.19 1.62
C PRO A 89 -13.99 -13.44 1.34
N GLY A 90 -13.30 -13.91 2.37
CA GLY A 90 -12.40 -15.06 2.30
C GLY A 90 -10.93 -14.74 1.96
N TYR A 91 -10.57 -13.46 1.76
CA TYR A 91 -9.15 -13.08 1.65
C TYR A 91 -8.38 -13.40 2.95
N PRO A 92 -7.12 -13.91 2.89
CA PRO A 92 -6.41 -14.32 1.68
C PRO A 92 -6.68 -15.78 1.29
N LYS A 93 -6.69 -16.04 0.01
CA LYS A 93 -6.52 -17.38 -0.55
C LYS A 93 -5.14 -17.50 -1.23
N PRO A 94 -4.66 -18.72 -1.53
CA PRO A 94 -3.39 -18.90 -2.23
C PRO A 94 -3.37 -18.17 -3.58
N ARG A 95 -2.18 -17.72 -4.01
CA ARG A 95 -1.94 -17.31 -5.39
C ARG A 95 -1.53 -18.53 -6.20
N GLU A 96 -1.77 -18.46 -7.51
CA GLU A 96 -1.24 -19.44 -8.44
C GLU A 96 0.28 -19.61 -8.24
N SER A 97 0.74 -20.84 -8.16
CA SER A 97 2.16 -21.19 -7.94
C SER A 97 2.79 -20.66 -6.65
N GLU A 98 1.98 -20.23 -5.67
CA GLU A 98 2.48 -19.81 -4.36
C GLU A 98 2.77 -21.05 -3.48
N CYS A 99 3.96 -21.12 -2.89
CA CYS A 99 4.26 -22.18 -1.94
C CYS A 99 3.56 -21.97 -0.58
N ASP A 100 3.31 -23.05 0.15
CA ASP A 100 2.62 -23.01 1.45
C ASP A 100 3.26 -22.03 2.44
N ALA A 101 4.58 -21.95 2.51
CA ALA A 101 5.28 -21.03 3.41
C ALA A 101 4.98 -19.57 3.09
N ALA A 102 4.89 -19.19 1.80
CA ALA A 102 4.54 -17.85 1.37
C ALA A 102 3.07 -17.53 1.66
N PHE A 103 2.17 -18.51 1.44
CA PHE A 103 0.77 -18.36 1.80
C PHE A 103 0.56 -18.21 3.31
N GLN A 104 1.23 -19.04 4.14
CA GLN A 104 1.17 -18.90 5.59
C GLN A 104 1.72 -17.56 6.07
N PHE A 105 2.78 -17.04 5.46
CA PHE A 105 3.28 -15.69 5.73
C PHE A 105 2.21 -14.63 5.41
N ARG A 106 1.56 -14.72 4.25
CA ARG A 106 0.47 -13.82 3.86
C ARG A 106 -0.67 -13.83 4.88
N LYS A 107 -1.07 -15.00 5.32
CA LYS A 107 -2.17 -15.20 6.26
C LYS A 107 -1.81 -14.74 7.69
N ASN A 108 -0.63 -15.11 8.17
CA ASN A 108 -0.26 -14.94 9.59
C ASN A 108 0.54 -13.66 9.87
N ARG A 109 1.03 -12.98 8.83
CA ARG A 109 1.79 -11.74 8.90
C ARG A 109 1.24 -10.67 7.94
N ASP A 110 -0.07 -10.74 7.66
CA ASP A 110 -0.81 -9.74 6.89
C ASP A 110 -0.17 -9.41 5.52
N ALA A 111 0.60 -10.32 4.92
CA ALA A 111 1.44 -10.06 3.75
C ALA A 111 2.42 -8.89 3.93
N ALA A 112 2.90 -8.65 5.14
CA ALA A 112 3.65 -7.45 5.53
C ALA A 112 4.88 -7.19 4.65
N HIS A 113 5.00 -5.97 4.17
CA HIS A 113 6.08 -5.51 3.30
C HIS A 113 6.35 -4.01 3.44
N VAL A 114 7.47 -3.59 2.89
CA VAL A 114 7.79 -2.20 2.59
C VAL A 114 7.67 -2.04 1.09
N ASP A 115 6.93 -1.04 0.64
CA ASP A 115 6.76 -0.74 -0.78
C ASP A 115 8.08 -0.32 -1.44
N GLY A 116 8.23 -0.63 -2.73
CA GLY A 116 9.42 -0.30 -3.51
C GLY A 116 10.56 -1.29 -3.41
N ILE A 117 10.48 -2.29 -2.52
CA ILE A 117 11.43 -3.39 -2.42
C ILE A 117 10.89 -4.60 -3.19
N LEU A 118 11.41 -4.83 -4.39
CA LEU A 118 10.93 -5.88 -5.27
C LEU A 118 11.75 -7.16 -5.18
N GLY A 119 11.09 -8.30 -5.34
CA GLY A 119 11.74 -9.60 -5.46
C GLY A 119 12.04 -9.94 -6.92
N ILE A 120 13.30 -10.07 -7.29
CA ILE A 120 13.77 -10.28 -8.65
C ILE A 120 14.54 -11.61 -8.74
N GLY A 121 14.42 -12.29 -9.88
CA GLY A 121 15.15 -13.53 -10.19
C GLY A 121 14.58 -14.79 -9.54
N THR A 122 15.30 -15.90 -9.75
CA THR A 122 14.98 -17.22 -9.20
C THR A 122 16.28 -17.82 -8.66
N PRO A 123 16.48 -17.95 -7.34
CA PRO A 123 15.56 -17.55 -6.27
C PRO A 123 15.35 -16.03 -6.21
N LYS A 124 14.18 -15.60 -5.69
CA LYS A 124 13.86 -14.18 -5.55
C LYS A 124 14.79 -13.49 -4.55
N ARG A 125 15.52 -12.46 -5.03
CA ARG A 125 16.36 -11.57 -4.23
C ARG A 125 15.71 -10.18 -4.17
N ARG A 126 15.93 -9.43 -3.09
CA ARG A 126 15.27 -8.15 -2.82
C ARG A 126 16.16 -6.96 -3.16
N PHE A 127 15.59 -6.03 -3.93
CA PHE A 127 16.25 -4.80 -4.36
C PHE A 127 15.33 -3.60 -4.24
N VAL A 128 15.87 -2.41 -3.99
CA VAL A 128 15.12 -1.16 -4.07
C VAL A 128 14.92 -0.82 -5.54
N ARG A 129 13.67 -0.76 -6.00
CA ARG A 129 13.33 -0.48 -7.41
C ARG A 129 12.38 0.70 -7.57
N GLU A 130 11.41 0.85 -6.69
CA GLU A 130 10.35 1.86 -6.77
C GLU A 130 10.31 2.68 -5.47
N PRO A 131 11.32 3.57 -5.21
CA PRO A 131 11.35 4.35 -3.99
C PRO A 131 10.21 5.36 -3.96
N HIS A 132 9.23 5.16 -3.09
CA HIS A 132 8.05 6.01 -2.97
C HIS A 132 8.25 7.14 -1.95
N ALA A 133 7.58 8.28 -2.16
CA ALA A 133 7.59 9.41 -1.23
C ALA A 133 6.70 9.15 0.00
N TYR A 134 5.57 8.48 -0.21
CA TYR A 134 4.57 8.12 0.79
C TYR A 134 3.58 7.11 0.20
N ILE A 135 2.72 6.56 1.07
CA ILE A 135 1.56 5.78 0.66
C ILE A 135 0.32 6.53 1.16
N LEU A 136 -0.53 6.99 0.24
CA LEU A 136 -1.80 7.63 0.54
C LEU A 136 -2.94 6.66 0.20
N GLY A 137 -3.69 6.22 1.21
CA GLY A 137 -4.85 5.34 1.07
C GLY A 137 -6.16 6.08 1.31
N MET A 138 -7.10 5.92 0.39
CA MET A 138 -8.42 6.57 0.43
C MET A 138 -9.52 5.53 0.24
N PRO A 139 -10.37 5.27 1.26
CA PRO A 139 -11.53 4.40 1.12
C PRO A 139 -12.52 4.93 0.07
N LEU A 140 -12.92 4.06 -0.84
CA LEU A 140 -13.90 4.39 -1.88
C LEU A 140 -15.33 3.98 -1.49
N ASN A 141 -15.48 3.08 -0.51
CA ASN A 141 -16.76 2.69 0.08
C ASN A 141 -16.59 2.44 1.59
N ASN A 142 -17.70 2.33 2.30
CA ASN A 142 -17.71 1.96 3.71
C ASN A 142 -17.84 0.44 3.84
N PHE A 143 -17.17 -0.12 4.84
CA PHE A 143 -17.10 -1.55 5.12
C PHE A 143 -16.84 -1.75 6.63
N ASP A 144 -17.09 -2.96 7.13
CA ASP A 144 -16.81 -3.30 8.52
C ASP A 144 -15.30 -3.31 8.79
N ALA A 145 -14.91 -2.99 10.01
CA ALA A 145 -13.52 -2.94 10.44
C ALA A 145 -12.74 -4.23 10.10
N GLY A 146 -13.35 -5.40 10.23
CA GLY A 146 -12.74 -6.68 9.91
C GLY A 146 -12.69 -7.06 8.43
N ALA A 147 -13.13 -6.19 7.52
CA ALA A 147 -13.08 -6.46 6.07
C ALA A 147 -11.68 -6.19 5.50
N SER A 148 -10.71 -7.01 5.89
CA SER A 148 -9.29 -6.90 5.47
C SER A 148 -8.68 -5.52 5.70
N PRO A 149 -8.62 -4.99 6.92
CA PRO A 149 -8.06 -3.67 7.18
C PRO A 149 -6.59 -3.59 6.76
N MET A 150 -6.13 -2.37 6.44
CA MET A 150 -4.70 -2.06 6.39
C MET A 150 -4.12 -2.28 7.78
N VAL A 151 -2.93 -2.86 7.84
CA VAL A 151 -2.17 -3.06 9.07
C VAL A 151 -0.83 -2.36 8.94
N VAL A 152 -0.38 -1.74 10.02
CA VAL A 152 0.95 -1.14 10.14
C VAL A 152 1.65 -1.67 11.40
N TRP A 153 2.97 -1.66 11.40
CA TRP A 153 3.78 -1.82 12.61
C TRP A 153 4.31 -0.45 13.00
N GLU A 154 3.76 0.12 14.07
CA GLU A 154 4.07 1.48 14.49
C GLU A 154 5.54 1.64 14.88
N GLY A 155 6.18 2.73 14.39
CA GLY A 155 7.61 2.98 14.60
C GLY A 155 8.55 2.21 13.66
N SER A 156 8.05 1.21 12.92
CA SER A 156 8.88 0.37 12.03
C SER A 156 9.64 1.15 10.96
N HIS A 157 9.13 2.29 10.52
CA HIS A 157 9.79 3.16 9.54
C HIS A 157 11.16 3.65 10.03
N GLN A 158 11.30 3.96 11.32
CA GLN A 158 12.57 4.40 11.90
C GLN A 158 13.60 3.26 11.90
N ILE A 159 13.18 2.05 12.28
CA ILE A 159 14.02 0.86 12.29
C ILE A 159 14.48 0.50 10.87
N MET A 160 13.53 0.48 9.92
CA MET A 160 13.83 0.18 8.51
C MET A 160 14.75 1.24 7.91
N GLN A 161 14.46 2.53 8.14
CA GLN A 161 15.24 3.64 7.61
C GLN A 161 16.68 3.61 8.12
N ALA A 162 16.89 3.44 9.43
CA ALA A 162 18.22 3.33 10.02
C ALA A 162 19.01 2.17 9.41
N ALA A 163 18.42 0.99 9.32
CA ALA A 163 19.07 -0.18 8.74
C ALA A 163 19.45 0.02 7.25
N PHE A 164 18.61 0.67 6.47
CA PHE A 164 18.89 0.96 5.07
C PHE A 164 19.93 2.09 4.91
N GLN A 165 19.89 3.12 5.76
CA GLN A 165 20.92 4.18 5.79
C GLN A 165 22.30 3.59 6.08
N ASP A 166 22.40 2.70 7.05
CA ASP A 166 23.66 2.01 7.39
C ASP A 166 24.16 1.12 6.24
N ALA A 167 23.27 0.31 5.66
CA ALA A 167 23.62 -0.61 4.59
C ALA A 167 24.02 0.10 3.27
N PHE A 168 23.47 1.28 3.03
CA PHE A 168 23.71 2.05 1.80
C PHE A 168 24.69 3.21 2.00
N ALA A 169 25.33 3.33 3.17
CA ALA A 169 26.27 4.40 3.46
C ALA A 169 27.37 4.50 2.40
N GLY A 170 27.53 5.68 1.80
CA GLY A 170 28.54 5.96 0.77
C GLY A 170 28.22 5.42 -0.62
N LEU A 171 27.08 4.75 -0.83
CA LEU A 171 26.68 4.26 -2.14
C LEU A 171 25.97 5.35 -2.97
N THR A 172 26.15 5.30 -4.27
CA THR A 172 25.39 6.09 -5.24
C THR A 172 24.00 5.49 -5.45
N ASP A 173 23.06 6.27 -6.03
CA ASP A 173 21.70 5.78 -6.37
C ASP A 173 21.73 4.48 -7.21
N ALA A 174 22.58 4.43 -8.22
CA ALA A 174 22.75 3.25 -9.06
C ALA A 174 23.22 2.02 -8.27
N GLN A 175 24.18 2.20 -7.36
CA GLN A 175 24.69 1.13 -6.51
C GLN A 175 23.63 0.64 -5.51
N ILE A 176 22.85 1.54 -4.91
CA ILE A 176 21.73 1.19 -4.03
C ILE A 176 20.75 0.27 -4.76
N ARG A 177 20.36 0.65 -5.99
CA ARG A 177 19.41 -0.13 -6.79
C ARG A 177 19.92 -1.53 -7.14
N GLU A 178 21.22 -1.72 -7.26
CA GLU A 178 21.84 -3.03 -7.56
C GLU A 178 22.29 -3.80 -6.31
N THR A 179 22.14 -3.23 -5.12
CA THR A 179 22.48 -3.89 -3.87
C THR A 179 21.39 -4.88 -3.45
N ASP A 180 21.78 -6.13 -3.27
CA ASP A 180 20.89 -7.17 -2.74
C ASP A 180 20.75 -7.03 -1.22
N ILE A 181 19.55 -6.69 -0.79
CA ILE A 181 19.20 -6.51 0.63
C ILE A 181 18.38 -7.66 1.20
N THR A 182 18.36 -8.81 0.55
CA THR A 182 17.45 -9.90 0.92
C THR A 182 17.57 -10.31 2.39
N ASP A 183 18.79 -10.54 2.86
CA ASP A 183 19.01 -11.06 4.19
C ASP A 183 18.87 -9.95 5.24
N LEU A 184 19.37 -8.75 4.98
CA LEU A 184 19.11 -7.56 5.79
C LEU A 184 17.61 -7.31 5.96
N TYR A 185 16.87 -7.30 4.86
CA TYR A 185 15.43 -7.04 4.90
C TYR A 185 14.66 -8.10 5.69
N LYS A 186 15.06 -9.37 5.63
CA LYS A 186 14.46 -10.44 6.44
C LYS A 186 14.73 -10.24 7.93
N GLU A 187 15.98 -9.91 8.28
CA GLU A 187 16.41 -9.69 9.66
C GLU A 187 15.68 -8.49 10.27
N VAL A 188 15.74 -7.34 9.62
CA VAL A 188 15.08 -6.11 10.10
C VAL A 188 13.58 -6.29 10.22
N ARG A 189 12.94 -6.94 9.24
CA ARG A 189 11.50 -7.23 9.31
C ARG A 189 11.15 -8.15 10.48
N LYS A 190 12.01 -9.17 10.78
CA LYS A 190 11.84 -10.01 11.95
C LYS A 190 11.91 -9.17 13.23
N HIS A 191 12.92 -8.31 13.36
CA HIS A 191 13.06 -7.42 14.49
C HIS A 191 11.83 -6.51 14.66
N VAL A 192 11.29 -5.94 13.59
CA VAL A 192 10.05 -5.16 13.64
C VAL A 192 8.87 -5.99 14.16
N PHE A 193 8.69 -7.23 13.72
CA PHE A 193 7.63 -8.10 14.23
C PHE A 193 7.76 -8.41 15.73
N ASP A 194 8.99 -8.44 16.23
CA ASP A 194 9.28 -8.76 17.64
C ASP A 194 9.16 -7.52 18.56
N THR A 195 9.26 -6.30 18.03
CA THR A 195 9.41 -5.06 18.84
C THR A 195 8.37 -3.97 18.58
N CYS A 196 7.73 -3.97 17.41
CA CYS A 196 6.75 -2.93 17.05
C CYS A 196 5.31 -3.42 17.26
N GLU A 197 4.45 -2.51 17.71
CA GLU A 197 3.03 -2.79 17.85
C GLU A 197 2.34 -2.91 16.48
N ARG A 198 1.56 -3.98 16.31
CA ARG A 198 0.71 -4.19 15.14
C ARG A 198 -0.61 -3.46 15.34
N VAL A 199 -0.92 -2.50 14.46
CA VAL A 199 -2.12 -1.67 14.55
C VAL A 199 -2.93 -1.75 13.25
N GLU A 200 -4.25 -1.89 13.38
CA GLU A 200 -5.17 -1.82 12.25
C GLU A 200 -5.54 -0.36 11.95
N VAL A 201 -5.40 0.03 10.70
CA VAL A 201 -5.68 1.39 10.23
C VAL A 201 -7.09 1.42 9.63
N HIS A 202 -7.98 2.16 10.30
CA HIS A 202 -9.35 2.34 9.86
C HIS A 202 -9.60 3.77 9.38
N ALA A 203 -10.30 3.89 8.26
CA ALA A 203 -10.80 5.15 7.72
C ALA A 203 -12.11 4.92 6.96
N ASN A 204 -12.99 5.91 6.98
CA ASN A 204 -14.26 5.92 6.26
C ASN A 204 -14.16 6.74 4.96
N VAL A 205 -15.18 6.65 4.11
CA VAL A 205 -15.29 7.51 2.93
C VAL A 205 -15.28 8.98 3.36
N GLY A 206 -14.40 9.77 2.72
CA GLY A 206 -14.15 11.17 3.08
C GLY A 206 -12.99 11.35 4.06
N GLU A 207 -12.43 10.26 4.59
CA GLU A 207 -11.17 10.23 5.33
C GLU A 207 -10.06 9.60 4.47
N ALA A 208 -8.81 9.74 4.91
CA ALA A 208 -7.67 9.08 4.30
C ALA A 208 -6.66 8.69 5.39
N TYR A 209 -5.65 7.92 4.99
CA TYR A 209 -4.46 7.68 5.81
C TYR A 209 -3.21 7.81 4.94
N VAL A 210 -2.14 8.27 5.58
CA VAL A 210 -0.83 8.45 4.94
C VAL A 210 0.20 7.69 5.74
N LEU A 211 0.99 6.84 5.06
CA LEU A 211 2.08 6.07 5.67
C LEU A 211 3.42 6.58 5.15
N HIS A 212 4.41 6.55 6.03
CA HIS A 212 5.82 6.65 5.65
C HIS A 212 6.17 5.49 4.71
N PRO A 213 6.93 5.71 3.62
CA PRO A 213 7.19 4.66 2.63
C PRO A 213 7.93 3.45 3.20
N MET A 214 8.69 3.64 4.27
CA MET A 214 9.38 2.55 4.98
C MET A 214 8.59 1.96 6.16
N CYS A 215 7.36 2.44 6.41
CA CYS A 215 6.51 1.81 7.41
C CYS A 215 6.15 0.39 6.97
N LEU A 216 6.49 -0.62 7.76
CA LEU A 216 6.08 -2.00 7.49
C LEU A 216 4.56 -2.07 7.57
N HIS A 217 3.93 -2.51 6.51
CA HIS A 217 2.48 -2.54 6.40
C HIS A 217 1.99 -3.75 5.60
N GLY A 218 0.71 -4.03 5.72
CA GLY A 218 0.09 -5.13 5.00
C GLY A 218 -1.44 -5.06 5.03
N VAL A 219 -2.09 -6.15 4.67
CA VAL A 219 -3.56 -6.27 4.65
C VAL A 219 -3.95 -7.50 5.45
N ALA A 220 -4.72 -7.28 6.53
CA ALA A 220 -5.19 -8.36 7.38
C ALA A 220 -6.14 -9.32 6.65
N PRO A 221 -6.23 -10.58 7.07
CA PRO A 221 -7.26 -11.48 6.59
C PRO A 221 -8.67 -10.94 6.82
N TRP A 222 -9.59 -11.31 5.96
CA TRP A 222 -11.01 -10.99 6.11
C TRP A 222 -11.61 -11.77 7.30
N ALA A 223 -12.15 -11.05 8.28
CA ALA A 223 -12.83 -11.66 9.41
C ALA A 223 -14.15 -12.30 8.96
N SER A 224 -14.45 -13.51 9.39
CA SER A 224 -15.62 -14.28 8.93
C SER A 224 -16.97 -13.59 9.13
N THR A 225 -17.06 -12.68 10.11
CA THR A 225 -18.27 -11.91 10.43
C THR A 225 -18.33 -10.55 9.74
N ALA A 226 -17.24 -10.10 9.14
CA ALA A 226 -17.15 -8.78 8.52
C ALA A 226 -17.95 -8.71 7.21
N LYS A 227 -18.53 -7.55 6.97
CA LYS A 227 -19.35 -7.25 5.79
C LYS A 227 -18.75 -6.06 5.03
N ALA A 228 -18.93 -6.10 3.73
CA ALA A 228 -18.71 -4.98 2.82
C ALA A 228 -19.81 -4.99 1.75
N PRO A 229 -19.94 -3.92 0.96
CA PRO A 229 -20.79 -3.93 -0.23
C PRO A 229 -20.42 -5.05 -1.20
N PRO A 230 -21.31 -5.45 -2.12
CA PRO A 230 -21.05 -6.55 -3.08
C PRO A 230 -19.79 -6.38 -3.91
N GLU A 231 -19.36 -5.14 -4.18
CA GLU A 231 -18.12 -4.83 -4.88
C GLU A 231 -16.87 -4.99 -4.00
N GLY A 232 -16.96 -5.46 -2.78
CA GLY A 232 -15.86 -5.68 -1.86
C GLY A 232 -15.44 -4.43 -1.08
N ARG A 233 -14.36 -4.54 -0.30
CA ARG A 233 -13.68 -3.40 0.35
C ARG A 233 -12.75 -2.73 -0.66
N MET A 234 -13.01 -1.47 -0.98
CA MET A 234 -12.31 -0.73 -2.05
C MET A 234 -11.47 0.42 -1.50
N ILE A 235 -10.20 0.45 -1.83
CA ILE A 235 -9.26 1.54 -1.49
C ILE A 235 -8.55 2.00 -2.77
N ALA A 236 -8.42 3.31 -2.95
CA ALA A 236 -7.48 3.89 -3.91
C ALA A 236 -6.16 4.24 -3.22
N TYR A 237 -5.03 3.83 -3.80
CA TYR A 237 -3.70 4.14 -3.29
C TYR A 237 -2.91 4.99 -4.28
N PHE A 238 -2.35 6.09 -3.78
CA PHE A 238 -1.30 6.85 -4.47
C PHE A 238 0.04 6.61 -3.79
N ARG A 239 1.05 6.32 -4.60
CA ARG A 239 2.42 6.01 -4.16
C ARG A 239 3.43 6.68 -5.09
N PRO A 240 3.49 8.04 -5.13
CA PRO A 240 4.40 8.72 -6.02
C PRO A 240 5.84 8.36 -5.70
N GLU A 241 6.64 8.13 -6.74
CA GLU A 241 8.06 7.86 -6.58
C GLU A 241 8.83 9.14 -6.28
N VAL A 242 9.91 9.00 -5.51
CA VAL A 242 10.93 10.04 -5.37
C VAL A 242 11.97 9.96 -6.49
N ARG A 243 12.76 11.00 -6.67
CA ARG A 243 13.73 11.10 -7.77
C ARG A 243 14.85 10.07 -7.67
N SER A 244 15.25 9.73 -6.44
CA SER A 244 16.37 8.81 -6.20
C SER A 244 16.13 7.95 -4.95
N ALA A 245 16.83 6.82 -4.86
CA ALA A 245 16.87 6.03 -3.64
C ALA A 245 17.56 6.78 -2.48
N LEU A 246 18.45 7.74 -2.76
CA LEU A 246 19.03 8.62 -1.74
C LEU A 246 17.97 9.54 -1.11
N ASP A 247 17.08 10.14 -1.92
CA ASP A 247 15.97 10.92 -1.39
C ASP A 247 15.04 10.06 -0.51
N TRP A 248 14.78 8.81 -0.93
CA TRP A 248 13.97 7.85 -0.18
C TRP A 248 14.53 7.56 1.22
N LEU A 249 15.86 7.47 1.36
CA LEU A 249 16.53 7.24 2.64
C LEU A 249 16.41 8.42 3.63
N THR A 250 16.02 9.61 3.17
CA THR A 250 15.98 10.85 3.98
C THR A 250 14.57 11.39 4.21
N ILE A 251 13.53 10.66 3.80
CA ILE A 251 12.14 11.05 4.04
C ILE A 251 11.88 11.12 5.56
N ALA A 252 11.23 12.22 6.04
CA ALA A 252 10.96 12.53 7.43
C ALA A 252 9.46 12.58 7.75
#